data_bcb07683f31433b2e59b0a84c73abe94
#
_entry.id   bcb07683f31433b2e59b0a84c73abe94
#
_cell.length_a   1.000
_cell.length_b   1.000
_cell.length_c   1.000
_cell.angle_alpha   90.00
_cell.angle_beta   90.00
_cell.angle_gamma   90.00
#
_symmetry.space_group_name_H-M   'P 1'
#
loop_
_entity.id
_entity.type
_entity.pdbx_description
1 polymer ?
#
loop_
_entity_poly.entity_id
_entity_poly.type
_entity_poly.pdbx_seq_one_letter_code
_entity_poly.pdbx_strand_id
1 'polypeptide(L)'
;MYRFSTYKRQYKANLKLALPVVMTQLGQILVQVADNVMVGRYGGDDPTPLAATSFGGSVFFILFIAGVGIALGLTPLIGELYAQGDRCKSSQYLQNGLMFYTLLGFLVCGLQLAVIPLMYHMGQPVEVVDMAIPYYKLLAYSMPFIMLFFTFKQFLEGVGNTRVEMVVVILCNLMNVGLNWIFIYGHLGFEELGATGAGLGTLGSRIAMPIMIIGYFYKKQKYRAYLQGFSPRNYSVKTIRTLLRMGLPISLQMFLEASAFVGTSIMMGWLSKTAISANQIAMTLGNCAFMIVTSIGAATTIRISHCYGARSLKELTLAAKASYHLVIAWNLFAAITFISLCNVIPTFFTTNAEVIDLASKLILLIAVYQLADGIQNVSVGILRGIQDVKIIMPIAFLSYIVFNLPVGYLLGFTLGMGAQGLILGFTVGLTPAVLLIVRYRRDIRRWKAGIR
;
A
#
# COMPACT_ATOMS: atom_id res chain seq x y z
N MET A 1 -5.74 21.41 -28.75
CA MET A 1 -4.64 21.09 -27.82
C MET A 1 -4.73 22.06 -26.64
N TYR A 2 -4.75 21.58 -25.38
CA TYR A 2 -4.82 22.50 -24.23
C TYR A 2 -3.47 23.18 -24.02
N ARG A 3 -3.49 24.48 -23.59
CA ARG A 3 -2.27 25.27 -23.34
C ARG A 3 -1.47 24.66 -22.18
N PHE A 4 -0.16 24.72 -22.19
CA PHE A 4 0.75 24.24 -21.14
C PHE A 4 0.40 24.77 -19.74
N SER A 5 -0.08 26.02 -19.66
CA SER A 5 -0.55 26.65 -18.41
C SER A 5 -1.70 25.89 -17.72
N THR A 6 -2.58 25.25 -18.49
CA THR A 6 -3.70 24.44 -17.97
C THR A 6 -3.19 23.17 -17.29
N TYR A 7 -2.19 22.50 -17.88
CA TYR A 7 -1.56 21.32 -17.29
C TYR A 7 -0.71 21.66 -16.06
N LYS A 8 -0.01 22.82 -16.06
CA LYS A 8 0.77 23.27 -14.90
C LYS A 8 -0.08 23.34 -13.62
N ARG A 9 -1.32 23.85 -13.72
CA ARG A 9 -2.27 23.87 -12.59
C ARG A 9 -2.61 22.46 -12.12
N GLN A 10 -2.83 21.51 -13.04
CA GLN A 10 -3.15 20.13 -12.72
C GLN A 10 -1.97 19.42 -12.08
N TYR A 11 -0.75 19.58 -12.60
CA TYR A 11 0.46 19.00 -12.01
C TYR A 11 0.67 19.50 -10.58
N LYS A 12 0.57 20.82 -10.35
CA LYS A 12 0.70 21.39 -9.01
C LYS A 12 -0.34 20.83 -8.04
N ALA A 13 -1.59 20.67 -8.50
CA ALA A 13 -2.66 20.13 -7.68
C ALA A 13 -2.46 18.64 -7.34
N ASN A 14 -2.01 17.81 -8.30
CA ASN A 14 -1.69 16.41 -8.08
C ASN A 14 -0.49 16.25 -7.15
N LEU A 15 0.60 16.97 -7.39
CA LEU A 15 1.81 16.92 -6.55
C LEU A 15 1.55 17.39 -5.12
N LYS A 16 0.69 18.40 -4.92
CA LYS A 16 0.31 18.88 -3.58
C LYS A 16 -0.33 17.79 -2.72
N LEU A 17 -1.05 16.85 -3.35
CA LEU A 17 -1.66 15.70 -2.68
C LEU A 17 -0.69 14.51 -2.61
N ALA A 18 0.06 14.26 -3.68
CA ALA A 18 0.96 13.11 -3.77
C ALA A 18 2.17 13.24 -2.82
N LEU A 19 2.80 14.43 -2.72
CA LEU A 19 4.02 14.62 -1.92
C LEU A 19 3.84 14.23 -0.43
N PRO A 20 2.77 14.64 0.28
CA PRO A 20 2.58 14.18 1.66
C PRO A 20 2.42 12.66 1.75
N VAL A 21 1.74 12.02 0.78
CA VAL A 21 1.60 10.56 0.74
C VAL A 21 2.94 9.89 0.49
N VAL A 22 3.78 10.42 -0.40
CA VAL A 22 5.16 9.95 -0.61
C VAL A 22 5.96 10.01 0.71
N MET A 23 5.89 11.13 1.42
CA MET A 23 6.59 11.29 2.70
C MET A 23 6.09 10.29 3.76
N THR A 24 4.79 10.01 3.77
CA THR A 24 4.20 8.98 4.64
C THR A 24 4.77 7.59 4.32
N GLN A 25 4.84 7.23 3.04
CA GLN A 25 5.36 5.94 2.59
C GLN A 25 6.86 5.80 2.87
N LEU A 26 7.65 6.83 2.57
CA LEU A 26 9.08 6.85 2.91
C LEU A 26 9.31 6.74 4.43
N GLY A 27 8.50 7.43 5.22
CA GLY A 27 8.55 7.33 6.67
C GLY A 27 8.29 5.90 7.17
N GLN A 28 7.36 5.18 6.56
CA GLN A 28 7.07 3.78 6.91
C GLN A 28 8.24 2.84 6.58
N ILE A 29 8.92 3.05 5.43
CA ILE A 29 10.14 2.27 5.11
C ILE A 29 11.24 2.54 6.14
N LEU A 30 11.50 3.81 6.43
CA LEU A 30 12.56 4.19 7.37
C LEU A 30 12.34 3.57 8.75
N VAL A 31 11.09 3.51 9.22
CA VAL A 31 10.76 2.85 10.49
C VAL A 31 10.97 1.35 10.39
N GLN A 32 10.53 0.70 9.33
CA GLN A 32 10.76 -0.73 9.15
C GLN A 32 12.26 -1.08 9.11
N VAL A 33 13.07 -0.24 8.46
CA VAL A 33 14.53 -0.39 8.48
C VAL A 33 15.09 -0.19 9.89
N ALA A 34 14.62 0.84 10.61
CA ALA A 34 15.04 1.09 11.98
C ALA A 34 14.69 -0.08 12.91
N ASP A 35 13.47 -0.61 12.83
CA ASP A 35 13.02 -1.77 13.60
C ASP A 35 13.92 -2.99 13.35
N ASN A 36 14.19 -3.29 12.07
CA ASN A 36 15.06 -4.41 11.69
C ASN A 36 16.50 -4.22 12.19
N VAL A 37 17.04 -3.00 12.09
CA VAL A 37 18.39 -2.69 12.60
C VAL A 37 18.45 -2.82 14.12
N MET A 38 17.44 -2.33 14.84
CA MET A 38 17.41 -2.37 16.30
C MET A 38 17.29 -3.80 16.80
N VAL A 39 16.38 -4.61 16.22
CA VAL A 39 16.22 -6.03 16.59
C VAL A 39 17.45 -6.83 16.19
N GLY A 40 18.03 -6.59 15.02
CA GLY A 40 19.24 -7.27 14.57
C GLY A 40 20.45 -6.99 15.45
N ARG A 41 20.62 -5.73 15.92
CA ARG A 41 21.69 -5.37 16.85
C ARG A 41 21.48 -5.95 18.25
N TYR A 42 20.23 -6.11 18.69
CA TYR A 42 19.89 -6.78 19.95
C TYR A 42 20.31 -8.24 19.93
N GLY A 43 20.06 -8.97 18.82
CA GLY A 43 20.46 -10.37 18.67
C GLY A 43 21.98 -10.59 18.65
N GLY A 44 22.78 -9.56 18.29
CA GLY A 44 24.22 -9.71 18.15
C GLY A 44 24.58 -10.78 17.12
N ASP A 45 25.24 -11.85 17.57
CA ASP A 45 25.60 -12.99 16.71
C ASP A 45 24.44 -13.99 16.52
N ASP A 46 23.35 -13.88 17.30
CA ASP A 46 22.15 -14.71 17.17
C ASP A 46 21.15 -14.08 16.15
N PRO A 47 20.91 -14.69 14.98
CA PRO A 47 19.97 -14.18 14.01
C PRO A 47 18.50 -14.43 14.37
N THR A 48 18.21 -15.19 15.43
CA THR A 48 16.85 -15.65 15.78
C THR A 48 15.86 -14.49 16.02
N PRO A 49 16.19 -13.41 16.76
CA PRO A 49 15.27 -12.31 16.99
C PRO A 49 14.84 -11.60 15.69
N LEU A 50 15.79 -11.37 14.78
CA LEU A 50 15.52 -10.75 13.50
C LEU A 50 14.71 -11.66 12.58
N ALA A 51 15.01 -12.97 12.57
CA ALA A 51 14.24 -13.96 11.84
C ALA A 51 12.80 -14.05 12.35
N ALA A 52 12.61 -14.04 13.68
CA ALA A 52 11.30 -14.08 14.32
C ALA A 52 10.42 -12.87 13.98
N THR A 53 10.97 -11.65 14.06
CA THR A 53 10.23 -10.43 13.70
C THR A 53 9.93 -10.37 12.21
N SER A 54 10.84 -10.79 11.35
CA SER A 54 10.65 -10.86 9.89
C SER A 54 9.56 -11.85 9.51
N PHE A 55 9.57 -13.05 10.11
CA PHE A 55 8.57 -14.08 9.88
C PHE A 55 7.18 -13.64 10.40
N GLY A 56 7.09 -13.21 11.67
CA GLY A 56 5.84 -12.71 12.25
C GLY A 56 5.26 -11.53 11.49
N GLY A 57 6.11 -10.58 11.06
CA GLY A 57 5.72 -9.45 10.24
C GLY A 57 5.17 -9.84 8.87
N SER A 58 5.76 -10.84 8.22
CA SER A 58 5.31 -11.35 6.91
C SER A 58 3.94 -12.02 7.01
N VAL A 59 3.73 -12.87 8.02
CA VAL A 59 2.43 -13.51 8.26
C VAL A 59 1.36 -12.46 8.58
N PHE A 60 1.69 -11.47 9.41
CA PHE A 60 0.80 -10.35 9.73
C PHE A 60 0.37 -9.57 8.47
N PHE A 61 1.31 -9.27 7.57
CA PHE A 61 1.10 -8.43 6.40
C PHE A 61 0.01 -8.93 5.46
N ILE A 62 -0.15 -10.25 5.32
CA ILE A 62 -1.14 -10.88 4.43
C ILE A 62 -2.58 -10.46 4.79
N LEU A 63 -2.95 -10.60 6.07
CA LEU A 63 -4.29 -10.23 6.54
C LEU A 63 -4.42 -8.71 6.75
N PHE A 64 -3.32 -8.03 7.07
CA PHE A 64 -3.27 -6.57 7.17
C PHE A 64 -3.66 -5.90 5.86
N ILE A 65 -3.06 -6.32 4.72
CA ILE A 65 -3.33 -5.72 3.41
C ILE A 65 -4.79 -5.92 2.99
N ALA A 66 -5.40 -7.06 3.35
CA ALA A 66 -6.81 -7.32 3.11
C ALA A 66 -7.71 -6.33 3.88
N GLY A 67 -7.44 -6.09 5.15
CA GLY A 67 -8.19 -5.14 5.98
C GLY A 67 -8.06 -3.70 5.47
N VAL A 68 -6.82 -3.24 5.25
CA VAL A 68 -6.51 -1.88 4.76
C VAL A 68 -7.12 -1.64 3.38
N GLY A 69 -7.06 -2.63 2.48
CA GLY A 69 -7.64 -2.53 1.14
C GLY A 69 -9.14 -2.20 1.17
N ILE A 70 -9.90 -2.78 2.13
CA ILE A 70 -11.32 -2.46 2.31
C ILE A 70 -11.51 -1.01 2.75
N ALA A 71 -10.65 -0.48 3.62
CA ALA A 71 -10.74 0.90 4.08
C ALA A 71 -10.48 1.94 2.98
N LEU A 72 -9.63 1.61 1.98
CA LEU A 72 -9.35 2.49 0.83
C LEU A 72 -10.61 2.86 0.02
N GLY A 73 -11.68 2.07 0.12
CA GLY A 73 -12.96 2.36 -0.52
C GLY A 73 -13.67 3.61 0.00
N LEU A 74 -13.31 4.15 1.16
CA LEU A 74 -13.92 5.34 1.76
C LEU A 74 -13.50 6.63 1.03
N THR A 75 -12.24 6.76 0.62
CA THR A 75 -11.68 7.97 0.00
C THR A 75 -12.47 8.47 -1.21
N PRO A 76 -12.79 7.65 -2.24
CA PRO A 76 -13.54 8.15 -3.38
C PRO A 76 -14.98 8.54 -3.06
N LEU A 77 -15.63 7.88 -2.09
CA LEU A 77 -16.98 8.22 -1.64
C LEU A 77 -17.00 9.58 -0.94
N ILE A 78 -16.06 9.80 -0.02
CA ILE A 78 -15.93 11.09 0.68
C ILE A 78 -15.51 12.19 -0.31
N GLY A 79 -14.62 11.90 -1.26
CA GLY A 79 -14.18 12.87 -2.26
C GLY A 79 -15.32 13.38 -3.13
N GLU A 80 -16.21 12.50 -3.56
CA GLU A 80 -17.43 12.87 -4.28
C GLU A 80 -18.34 13.78 -3.44
N LEU A 81 -18.71 13.34 -2.23
CA LEU A 81 -19.59 14.06 -1.32
C LEU A 81 -19.02 15.43 -0.90
N TYR A 82 -17.70 15.48 -0.69
CA TYR A 82 -17.02 16.74 -0.38
C TYR A 82 -17.12 17.75 -1.53
N ALA A 83 -16.94 17.29 -2.77
CA ALA A 83 -17.07 18.15 -3.95
C ALA A 83 -18.52 18.59 -4.20
N GLN A 84 -19.50 17.80 -3.79
CA GLN A 84 -20.93 18.17 -3.81
C GLN A 84 -21.32 19.12 -2.67
N GLY A 85 -20.47 19.31 -1.67
CA GLY A 85 -20.77 20.08 -0.46
C GLY A 85 -21.70 19.39 0.54
N ASP A 86 -21.99 18.09 0.35
CA ASP A 86 -22.90 17.32 1.21
C ASP A 86 -22.18 16.86 2.51
N ARG A 87 -22.14 17.76 3.48
CA ARG A 87 -21.52 17.51 4.78
C ARG A 87 -22.28 16.47 5.60
N CYS A 88 -23.60 16.43 5.47
CA CYS A 88 -24.45 15.52 6.24
C CYS A 88 -24.14 14.06 5.86
N LYS A 89 -24.15 13.75 4.56
CA LYS A 89 -23.78 12.41 4.10
C LYS A 89 -22.30 12.10 4.36
N SER A 90 -21.39 13.06 4.21
CA SER A 90 -19.98 12.85 4.56
C SER A 90 -19.81 12.45 6.03
N SER A 91 -20.55 13.10 6.96
CA SER A 91 -20.58 12.74 8.38
C SER A 91 -21.17 11.33 8.58
N GLN A 92 -22.26 11.00 7.90
CA GLN A 92 -22.87 9.66 7.96
C GLN A 92 -21.91 8.56 7.46
N TYR A 93 -21.18 8.79 6.35
CA TYR A 93 -20.16 7.85 5.87
C TYR A 93 -19.01 7.71 6.84
N LEU A 94 -18.53 8.80 7.47
CA LEU A 94 -17.50 8.74 8.49
C LEU A 94 -17.98 7.93 9.71
N GLN A 95 -19.16 8.18 10.22
CA GLN A 95 -19.74 7.47 11.37
C GLN A 95 -19.89 5.96 11.11
N ASN A 96 -20.49 5.60 9.97
CA ASN A 96 -20.66 4.20 9.58
C ASN A 96 -19.30 3.54 9.28
N GLY A 97 -18.35 4.27 8.68
CA GLY A 97 -16.99 3.82 8.46
C GLY A 97 -16.24 3.53 9.75
N LEU A 98 -16.35 4.42 10.75
CA LEU A 98 -15.74 4.21 12.07
C LEU A 98 -16.23 2.91 12.71
N MET A 99 -17.54 2.69 12.72
CA MET A 99 -18.10 1.46 13.26
C MET A 99 -17.64 0.23 12.45
N PHE A 100 -17.84 0.27 11.13
CA PHE A 100 -17.59 -0.87 10.26
C PHE A 100 -16.11 -1.28 10.23
N TYR A 101 -15.20 -0.32 10.03
CA TYR A 101 -13.78 -0.64 9.93
C TYR A 101 -13.16 -0.99 11.29
N THR A 102 -13.66 -0.45 12.40
CA THR A 102 -13.21 -0.88 13.73
C THR A 102 -13.66 -2.32 14.01
N LEU A 103 -14.91 -2.68 13.69
CA LEU A 103 -15.38 -4.06 13.80
C LEU A 103 -14.61 -5.00 12.87
N LEU A 104 -14.31 -4.57 11.64
CA LEU A 104 -13.43 -5.29 10.72
C LEU A 104 -12.03 -5.47 11.32
N GLY A 105 -11.49 -4.47 12.01
CA GLY A 105 -10.22 -4.57 12.73
C GLY A 105 -10.23 -5.65 13.80
N PHE A 106 -11.30 -5.77 14.58
CA PHE A 106 -11.47 -6.86 15.54
C PHE A 106 -11.60 -8.22 14.86
N LEU A 107 -12.35 -8.29 13.76
CA LEU A 107 -12.47 -9.51 12.98
C LEU A 107 -11.11 -9.97 12.44
N VAL A 108 -10.35 -9.08 11.81
CA VAL A 108 -9.01 -9.38 11.28
C VAL A 108 -8.05 -9.75 12.41
N CYS A 109 -8.13 -9.07 13.56
CA CYS A 109 -7.36 -9.45 14.75
C CYS A 109 -7.68 -10.90 15.18
N GLY A 110 -8.96 -11.26 15.27
CA GLY A 110 -9.38 -12.62 15.60
C GLY A 110 -8.88 -13.65 14.58
N LEU A 111 -8.96 -13.34 13.28
CA LEU A 111 -8.43 -14.20 12.22
C LEU A 111 -6.90 -14.36 12.32
N GLN A 112 -6.18 -13.28 12.61
CA GLN A 112 -4.73 -13.34 12.83
C GLN A 112 -4.37 -14.23 14.02
N LEU A 113 -5.08 -14.11 15.13
CA LEU A 113 -4.86 -14.99 16.30
C LEU A 113 -5.17 -16.46 15.98
N ALA A 114 -6.18 -16.72 15.15
CA ALA A 114 -6.52 -18.07 14.69
C ALA A 114 -5.47 -18.70 13.76
N VAL A 115 -4.60 -17.90 13.12
CA VAL A 115 -3.49 -18.38 12.28
C VAL A 115 -2.30 -18.87 13.11
N ILE A 116 -2.19 -18.54 14.40
CA ILE A 116 -1.04 -18.90 15.24
C ILE A 116 -0.70 -20.40 15.19
N PRO A 117 -1.64 -21.36 15.33
CA PRO A 117 -1.32 -22.78 15.20
C PRO A 117 -0.74 -23.16 13.84
N LEU A 118 -1.15 -22.47 12.78
CA LEU A 118 -0.67 -22.73 11.42
C LEU A 118 0.79 -22.28 11.23
N MET A 119 1.28 -21.31 12.02
CA MET A 119 2.67 -20.84 11.95
C MET A 119 3.69 -21.96 12.15
N TYR A 120 3.40 -22.93 13.01
CA TYR A 120 4.25 -24.10 13.23
C TYR A 120 4.36 -25.03 12.02
N HIS A 121 3.41 -24.95 11.07
CA HIS A 121 3.37 -25.76 9.85
C HIS A 121 3.96 -25.03 8.62
N MET A 122 4.51 -23.82 8.82
CA MET A 122 5.07 -23.01 7.74
C MET A 122 6.56 -23.28 7.45
N GLY A 123 7.13 -24.37 8.03
CA GLY A 123 8.51 -24.82 7.73
C GLY A 123 9.61 -23.97 8.35
N GLN A 124 9.31 -23.18 9.38
CA GLN A 124 10.32 -22.43 10.14
C GLN A 124 10.80 -23.22 11.35
N PRO A 125 12.05 -23.00 11.83
CA PRO A 125 12.52 -23.58 13.08
C PRO A 125 11.59 -23.21 14.25
N VAL A 126 11.34 -24.16 15.16
CA VAL A 126 10.41 -23.99 16.29
C VAL A 126 10.81 -22.78 17.15
N GLU A 127 12.11 -22.60 17.39
CA GLU A 127 12.66 -21.49 18.17
C GLU A 127 12.29 -20.12 17.57
N VAL A 128 12.34 -20.00 16.22
CA VAL A 128 11.94 -18.78 15.50
C VAL A 128 10.44 -18.54 15.64
N VAL A 129 9.63 -19.62 15.55
CA VAL A 129 8.17 -19.52 15.69
C VAL A 129 7.78 -19.10 17.10
N ASP A 130 8.37 -19.74 18.12
CA ASP A 130 8.10 -19.44 19.52
C ASP A 130 8.44 -17.98 19.88
N MET A 131 9.56 -17.48 19.36
CA MET A 131 9.94 -16.08 19.54
C MET A 131 9.07 -15.11 18.70
N ALA A 132 8.56 -15.52 17.53
CA ALA A 132 7.70 -14.73 16.68
C ALA A 132 6.28 -14.54 17.25
N ILE A 133 5.73 -15.52 17.95
CA ILE A 133 4.34 -15.51 18.43
C ILE A 133 4.02 -14.32 19.34
N PRO A 134 4.81 -13.98 20.38
CA PRO A 134 4.55 -12.80 21.22
C PRO A 134 4.55 -11.50 20.40
N TYR A 135 5.52 -11.31 19.51
CA TYR A 135 5.59 -10.18 18.59
C TYR A 135 4.35 -10.12 17.69
N TYR A 136 3.99 -11.23 17.04
CA TYR A 136 2.85 -11.37 16.15
C TYR A 136 1.52 -11.06 16.86
N LYS A 137 1.32 -11.54 18.10
CA LYS A 137 0.13 -11.21 18.91
C LYS A 137 -0.03 -9.71 19.13
N LEU A 138 1.06 -9.02 19.45
CA LEU A 138 1.05 -7.56 19.65
C LEU A 138 0.69 -6.82 18.34
N LEU A 139 1.20 -7.28 17.21
CA LEU A 139 0.78 -6.77 15.90
C LEU A 139 -0.71 -7.02 15.64
N ALA A 140 -1.20 -8.23 15.94
CA ALA A 140 -2.62 -8.56 15.77
C ALA A 140 -3.51 -7.67 16.64
N TYR A 141 -3.17 -7.46 17.91
CA TYR A 141 -3.91 -6.55 18.81
C TYR A 141 -3.90 -5.09 18.36
N SER A 142 -2.95 -4.68 17.54
CA SER A 142 -2.92 -3.33 16.98
C SER A 142 -3.92 -3.10 15.85
N MET A 143 -4.53 -4.17 15.27
CA MET A 143 -5.43 -4.07 14.11
C MET A 143 -6.66 -3.17 14.33
N PRO A 144 -7.41 -3.24 15.43
CA PRO A 144 -8.54 -2.34 15.64
C PRO A 144 -8.12 -0.86 15.65
N PHE A 145 -6.99 -0.53 16.27
CA PHE A 145 -6.48 0.83 16.36
C PHE A 145 -6.03 1.37 15.00
N ILE A 146 -5.35 0.53 14.22
CA ILE A 146 -4.91 0.94 12.89
C ILE A 146 -6.08 1.08 11.92
N MET A 147 -7.11 0.24 12.00
CA MET A 147 -8.32 0.36 11.20
C MET A 147 -9.12 1.61 11.57
N LEU A 148 -9.16 1.96 12.85
CA LEU A 148 -9.74 3.22 13.34
C LEU A 148 -8.97 4.42 12.78
N PHE A 149 -7.64 4.40 12.83
CA PHE A 149 -6.79 5.42 12.21
C PHE A 149 -7.04 5.53 10.69
N PHE A 150 -7.07 4.39 9.97
CA PHE A 150 -7.30 4.37 8.53
C PHE A 150 -8.65 4.99 8.15
N THR A 151 -9.67 4.86 8.97
CA THR A 151 -10.97 5.51 8.73
C THR A 151 -10.83 7.03 8.66
N PHE A 152 -10.18 7.63 9.64
CA PHE A 152 -9.93 9.08 9.65
C PHE A 152 -8.95 9.51 8.56
N LYS A 153 -7.93 8.70 8.31
CA LYS A 153 -6.96 8.91 7.24
C LYS A 153 -7.66 8.98 5.88
N GLN A 154 -8.45 7.95 5.53
CA GLN A 154 -9.17 7.90 4.26
C GLN A 154 -10.20 9.02 4.13
N PHE A 155 -10.82 9.43 5.23
CA PHE A 155 -11.70 10.60 5.26
C PHE A 155 -10.92 11.89 4.95
N LEU A 156 -9.77 12.12 5.58
CA LEU A 156 -8.92 13.28 5.33
C LEU A 156 -8.39 13.31 3.89
N GLU A 157 -7.97 12.17 3.35
CA GLU A 157 -7.62 12.03 1.95
C GLU A 157 -8.80 12.42 1.04
N GLY A 158 -9.99 11.90 1.33
CA GLY A 158 -11.21 12.21 0.58
C GLY A 158 -11.54 13.71 0.56
N VAL A 159 -11.34 14.44 1.66
CA VAL A 159 -11.48 15.89 1.68
C VAL A 159 -10.27 16.66 1.15
N GLY A 160 -9.26 15.96 0.65
CA GLY A 160 -8.05 16.53 0.03
C GLY A 160 -7.01 17.06 1.02
N ASN A 161 -6.99 16.56 2.26
CA ASN A 161 -6.02 16.94 3.28
C ASN A 161 -5.08 15.79 3.65
N THR A 162 -4.09 15.53 2.81
CA THR A 162 -3.08 14.48 3.02
C THR A 162 -1.95 14.89 3.97
N ARG A 163 -1.84 16.19 4.35
CA ARG A 163 -0.77 16.68 5.21
C ARG A 163 -0.91 16.23 6.66
N VAL A 164 -2.14 16.18 7.17
CA VAL A 164 -2.38 15.84 8.57
C VAL A 164 -2.00 14.40 8.85
N GLU A 165 -2.40 13.49 7.97
CA GLU A 165 -2.01 12.08 8.08
C GLU A 165 -0.51 11.89 8.03
N MET A 166 0.18 12.61 7.11
CA MET A 166 1.64 12.60 7.01
C MET A 166 2.29 12.98 8.35
N VAL A 167 1.84 14.09 8.94
CA VAL A 167 2.40 14.57 10.23
C VAL A 167 2.15 13.54 11.34
N VAL A 168 0.94 13.00 11.45
CA VAL A 168 0.59 11.98 12.45
C VAL A 168 1.47 10.74 12.27
N VAL A 169 1.60 10.23 11.04
CA VAL A 169 2.40 9.02 10.77
C VAL A 169 3.88 9.27 11.09
N ILE A 170 4.46 10.41 10.68
CA ILE A 170 5.87 10.73 10.97
C ILE A 170 6.10 10.83 12.49
N LEU A 171 5.23 11.51 13.23
CA LEU A 171 5.36 11.61 14.68
C LEU A 171 5.23 10.26 15.38
N CYS A 172 4.27 9.42 14.96
CA CYS A 172 4.11 8.07 15.50
C CYS A 172 5.27 7.14 15.12
N ASN A 173 5.88 7.35 13.95
CA ASN A 173 7.09 6.63 13.55
C ASN A 173 8.29 6.99 14.43
N LEU A 174 8.49 8.27 14.71
CA LEU A 174 9.52 8.72 15.67
C LEU A 174 9.26 8.17 17.07
N MET A 175 7.99 8.18 17.51
CA MET A 175 7.60 7.59 18.78
C MET A 175 7.86 6.07 18.79
N ASN A 176 7.61 5.35 17.69
CA ASN A 176 7.90 3.93 17.57
C ASN A 176 9.40 3.64 17.79
N VAL A 177 10.28 4.38 17.11
CA VAL A 177 11.75 4.24 17.31
C VAL A 177 12.13 4.48 18.77
N GLY A 178 11.56 5.50 19.41
CA GLY A 178 11.78 5.78 20.83
C GLY A 178 11.29 4.67 21.76
N LEU A 179 10.09 4.14 21.52
CA LEU A 179 9.54 3.03 22.30
C LEU A 179 10.33 1.73 22.07
N ASN A 180 10.79 1.48 20.84
CA ASN A 180 11.66 0.35 20.53
C ASN A 180 12.98 0.43 21.29
N TRP A 181 13.60 1.63 21.37
CA TRP A 181 14.80 1.84 22.15
C TRP A 181 14.60 1.53 23.66
N ILE A 182 13.41 1.86 24.19
CA ILE A 182 13.06 1.55 25.58
C ILE A 182 12.83 0.05 25.78
N PHE A 183 11.98 -0.57 24.97
CA PHE A 183 11.50 -1.93 25.24
C PHE A 183 12.40 -3.04 24.68
N ILE A 184 13.12 -2.80 23.57
CA ILE A 184 14.05 -3.80 23.02
C ILE A 184 15.24 -3.97 23.98
N TYR A 185 15.84 -2.84 24.41
CA TYR A 185 17.07 -2.81 25.17
C TYR A 185 16.88 -2.62 26.68
N GLY A 186 15.66 -2.53 27.18
CA GLY A 186 15.39 -2.41 28.63
C GLY A 186 15.81 -1.10 29.26
N HIS A 187 15.71 0.03 28.53
CA HIS A 187 16.05 1.33 29.09
C HIS A 187 14.96 1.89 30.01
N LEU A 188 15.31 2.91 30.82
CA LEU A 188 14.40 3.62 31.74
C LEU A 188 13.76 2.71 32.83
N GLY A 189 14.40 1.61 33.19
CA GLY A 189 13.91 0.70 34.23
C GLY A 189 12.96 -0.38 33.76
N PHE A 190 12.77 -0.53 32.47
CA PHE A 190 12.06 -1.67 31.88
C PHE A 190 13.00 -2.86 31.67
N GLU A 191 12.45 -4.06 31.68
CA GLU A 191 13.20 -5.27 31.32
C GLU A 191 13.46 -5.31 29.80
N GLU A 192 14.56 -5.98 29.41
CA GLU A 192 14.87 -6.25 28.00
C GLU A 192 13.90 -7.27 27.43
N LEU A 193 13.13 -6.86 26.43
CA LEU A 193 12.09 -7.69 25.80
C LEU A 193 12.45 -8.14 24.38
N GLY A 194 13.56 -7.66 23.83
CA GLY A 194 14.04 -8.04 22.49
C GLY A 194 12.96 -7.90 21.40
N ALA A 195 12.71 -8.99 20.67
CA ALA A 195 11.70 -9.03 19.60
C ALA A 195 10.28 -8.65 20.08
N THR A 196 9.89 -9.06 21.28
CA THR A 196 8.60 -8.68 21.89
C THR A 196 8.54 -7.19 22.16
N GLY A 197 9.66 -6.58 22.57
CA GLY A 197 9.79 -5.13 22.77
C GLY A 197 9.50 -4.33 21.50
N ALA A 198 9.97 -4.79 20.33
CA ALA A 198 9.62 -4.21 19.03
C ALA A 198 8.11 -4.26 18.74
N GLY A 199 7.45 -5.36 19.14
CA GLY A 199 6.00 -5.50 19.06
C GLY A 199 5.26 -4.50 19.93
N LEU A 200 5.72 -4.27 21.17
CA LEU A 200 5.16 -3.28 22.10
C LEU A 200 5.33 -1.85 21.59
N GLY A 201 6.50 -1.49 21.04
CA GLY A 201 6.73 -0.20 20.43
C GLY A 201 5.82 0.06 19.23
N THR A 202 5.62 -0.97 18.40
CA THR A 202 4.69 -0.91 17.27
C THR A 202 3.23 -0.78 17.74
N LEU A 203 2.80 -1.54 18.73
CA LEU A 203 1.44 -1.43 19.31
C LEU A 203 1.23 -0.03 19.90
N GLY A 204 2.18 0.48 20.71
CA GLY A 204 2.09 1.80 21.31
C GLY A 204 1.94 2.93 20.28
N SER A 205 2.77 2.91 19.23
CA SER A 205 2.70 3.89 18.15
C SER A 205 1.38 3.80 17.37
N ARG A 206 0.87 2.58 17.12
CA ARG A 206 -0.42 2.36 16.43
C ARG A 206 -1.63 2.76 17.28
N ILE A 207 -1.56 2.71 18.61
CA ILE A 207 -2.57 3.28 19.54
C ILE A 207 -2.51 4.81 19.50
N ALA A 208 -1.33 5.41 19.44
CA ALA A 208 -1.17 6.85 19.39
C ALA A 208 -1.73 7.47 18.09
N MET A 209 -1.66 6.76 16.96
CA MET A 209 -2.17 7.26 15.67
C MET A 209 -3.64 7.73 15.71
N PRO A 210 -4.61 6.89 16.11
CA PRO A 210 -6.00 7.33 16.19
C PRO A 210 -6.22 8.40 17.25
N ILE A 211 -5.51 8.37 18.38
CA ILE A 211 -5.62 9.42 19.42
C ILE A 211 -5.22 10.78 18.85
N MET A 212 -4.08 10.86 18.15
CA MET A 212 -3.59 12.10 17.56
C MET A 212 -4.54 12.64 16.48
N ILE A 213 -5.04 11.78 15.59
CA ILE A 213 -5.92 12.22 14.50
C ILE A 213 -7.30 12.62 15.02
N ILE A 214 -7.84 11.93 16.02
CA ILE A 214 -9.09 12.30 16.71
C ILE A 214 -8.92 13.64 17.43
N GLY A 215 -7.81 13.84 18.14
CA GLY A 215 -7.48 15.12 18.77
C GLY A 215 -7.43 16.27 17.76
N TYR A 216 -6.89 16.03 16.58
CA TYR A 216 -6.91 17.00 15.48
C TYR A 216 -8.35 17.34 15.02
N PHE A 217 -9.22 16.33 14.88
CA PHE A 217 -10.61 16.54 14.49
C PHE A 217 -11.36 17.40 15.52
N TYR A 218 -11.15 17.16 16.82
CA TYR A 218 -11.76 17.97 17.88
C TYR A 218 -11.21 19.40 17.92
N LYS A 219 -9.91 19.60 17.72
CA LYS A 219 -9.26 20.91 17.79
C LYS A 219 -9.65 21.81 16.62
N LYS A 220 -9.88 21.25 15.41
CA LYS A 220 -10.19 22.06 14.22
C LYS A 220 -11.69 22.11 13.95
N GLN A 221 -12.30 23.30 14.11
CA GLN A 221 -13.75 23.53 13.95
C GLN A 221 -14.29 22.97 12.62
N LYS A 222 -13.53 23.09 11.51
CA LYS A 222 -13.90 22.54 10.20
C LYS A 222 -14.19 21.03 10.26
N TYR A 223 -13.40 20.26 11.00
CA TYR A 223 -13.53 18.80 11.09
C TYR A 223 -14.43 18.38 12.24
N ARG A 224 -14.44 19.15 13.33
CA ARG A 224 -15.37 18.95 14.46
C ARG A 224 -16.83 18.95 13.99
N ALA A 225 -17.18 19.78 13.00
CA ALA A 225 -18.52 19.83 12.42
C ALA A 225 -18.99 18.48 11.82
N TYR A 226 -18.07 17.63 11.34
CA TYR A 226 -18.42 16.28 10.86
C TYR A 226 -18.73 15.33 12.02
N LEU A 227 -18.05 15.46 13.16
CA LEU A 227 -18.32 14.66 14.36
C LEU A 227 -19.63 15.07 15.04
N GLN A 228 -19.98 16.35 15.02
CA GLN A 228 -21.25 16.86 15.57
C GLN A 228 -22.47 16.34 14.82
N GLY A 229 -22.33 15.89 13.57
CA GLY A 229 -23.37 15.26 12.78
C GLY A 229 -23.65 13.80 13.15
N PHE A 230 -22.94 13.22 14.12
CA PHE A 230 -23.15 11.83 14.55
C PHE A 230 -24.46 11.66 15.30
N SER A 231 -25.23 10.65 14.91
CA SER A 231 -26.52 10.30 15.54
C SER A 231 -26.75 8.79 15.44
N PRO A 232 -27.36 8.17 16.46
CA PRO A 232 -27.74 6.75 16.37
C PRO A 232 -28.63 6.42 15.16
N ARG A 233 -29.42 7.40 14.70
CA ARG A 233 -30.28 7.24 13.51
C ARG A 233 -29.53 7.21 12.18
N ASN A 234 -28.27 7.62 12.16
CA ASN A 234 -27.43 7.67 10.96
C ASN A 234 -26.76 6.33 10.63
N TYR A 235 -26.86 5.34 11.51
CA TYR A 235 -26.36 4.00 11.17
C TYR A 235 -27.25 3.36 10.10
N SER A 236 -26.61 2.93 9.02
CA SER A 236 -27.31 2.43 7.84
C SER A 236 -26.57 1.24 7.22
N VAL A 237 -27.26 0.10 7.19
CA VAL A 237 -26.77 -1.10 6.50
C VAL A 237 -26.49 -0.83 5.02
N LYS A 238 -27.27 0.08 4.39
CA LYS A 238 -27.06 0.50 3.00
C LYS A 238 -25.71 1.20 2.83
N THR A 239 -25.33 2.07 3.77
CA THR A 239 -24.03 2.75 3.77
C THR A 239 -22.89 1.75 3.95
N ILE A 240 -23.01 0.83 4.91
CA ILE A 240 -22.01 -0.23 5.16
C ILE A 240 -21.87 -1.13 3.92
N ARG A 241 -22.96 -1.53 3.29
CA ARG A 241 -22.94 -2.31 2.04
C ARG A 241 -22.23 -1.56 0.91
N THR A 242 -22.39 -0.23 0.84
CA THR A 242 -21.70 0.61 -0.14
C THR A 242 -20.19 0.64 0.15
N LEU A 243 -19.79 0.82 1.41
CA LEU A 243 -18.38 0.77 1.83
C LEU A 243 -17.74 -0.58 1.47
N LEU A 244 -18.42 -1.67 1.78
CA LEU A 244 -17.94 -3.02 1.45
C LEU A 244 -17.86 -3.23 -0.07
N ARG A 245 -18.87 -2.80 -0.83
CA ARG A 245 -18.90 -2.92 -2.30
C ARG A 245 -17.78 -2.14 -2.98
N MET A 246 -17.37 -1.02 -2.39
CA MET A 246 -16.23 -0.24 -2.86
C MET A 246 -14.90 -0.85 -2.40
N GLY A 247 -14.80 -1.23 -1.13
CA GLY A 247 -13.54 -1.67 -0.55
C GLY A 247 -13.14 -3.10 -0.94
N LEU A 248 -14.09 -4.04 -1.04
CA LEU A 248 -13.77 -5.45 -1.28
C LEU A 248 -13.04 -5.70 -2.62
N PRO A 249 -13.46 -5.11 -3.77
CA PRO A 249 -12.68 -5.27 -5.00
C PRO A 249 -11.27 -4.67 -4.93
N ILE A 250 -11.10 -3.58 -4.17
CA ILE A 250 -9.79 -2.94 -3.96
C ILE A 250 -8.90 -3.85 -3.11
N SER A 251 -9.44 -4.41 -2.03
CA SER A 251 -8.74 -5.35 -1.15
C SER A 251 -8.30 -6.60 -1.91
N LEU A 252 -9.20 -7.21 -2.67
CA LEU A 252 -8.89 -8.39 -3.47
C LEU A 252 -7.83 -8.09 -4.55
N GLN A 253 -7.88 -6.93 -5.20
CA GLN A 253 -6.84 -6.53 -6.15
C GLN A 253 -5.47 -6.45 -5.46
N MET A 254 -5.37 -5.79 -4.30
CA MET A 254 -4.12 -5.68 -3.57
C MET A 254 -3.60 -7.04 -3.07
N PHE A 255 -4.51 -7.91 -2.64
CA PHE A 255 -4.17 -9.27 -2.23
C PHE A 255 -3.62 -10.10 -3.39
N LEU A 256 -4.27 -10.06 -4.57
CA LEU A 256 -3.82 -10.77 -5.78
C LEU A 256 -2.45 -10.28 -6.25
N GLU A 257 -2.23 -8.97 -6.20
CA GLU A 257 -0.95 -8.34 -6.52
C GLU A 257 0.17 -8.82 -5.57
N ALA A 258 -0.06 -8.75 -4.25
CA ALA A 258 0.89 -9.24 -3.26
C ALA A 258 1.15 -10.75 -3.42
N SER A 259 0.12 -11.54 -3.70
CA SER A 259 0.24 -12.99 -3.95
C SER A 259 1.12 -13.31 -5.16
N ALA A 260 1.06 -12.49 -6.21
CA ALA A 260 1.92 -12.67 -7.38
C ALA A 260 3.40 -12.41 -7.06
N PHE A 261 3.70 -11.36 -6.28
CA PHE A 261 5.07 -11.08 -5.84
C PHE A 261 5.61 -12.21 -4.95
N VAL A 262 4.81 -12.70 -4.00
CA VAL A 262 5.21 -13.84 -3.14
C VAL A 262 5.39 -15.10 -3.97
N GLY A 263 4.47 -15.41 -4.89
CA GLY A 263 4.54 -16.57 -5.77
C GLY A 263 5.79 -16.56 -6.64
N THR A 264 6.14 -15.40 -7.22
CA THR A 264 7.38 -15.25 -7.99
C THR A 264 8.62 -15.43 -7.13
N SER A 265 8.62 -14.90 -5.89
CA SER A 265 9.74 -15.10 -4.95
C SER A 265 9.93 -16.58 -4.58
N ILE A 266 8.85 -17.33 -4.41
CA ILE A 266 8.89 -18.78 -4.18
C ILE A 266 9.49 -19.49 -5.40
N MET A 267 9.05 -19.16 -6.62
CA MET A 267 9.60 -19.73 -7.86
C MET A 267 11.07 -19.39 -8.05
N MET A 268 11.54 -18.19 -7.63
CA MET A 268 12.98 -17.85 -7.61
C MET A 268 13.75 -18.83 -6.69
N GLY A 269 13.13 -19.23 -5.58
CA GLY A 269 13.71 -20.22 -4.65
C GLY A 269 13.92 -21.61 -5.27
N TRP A 270 13.03 -22.00 -6.18
CA TRP A 270 13.18 -23.28 -6.90
C TRP A 270 14.33 -23.26 -7.91
N LEU A 271 14.74 -22.10 -8.39
CA LEU A 271 15.87 -21.97 -9.32
C LEU A 271 17.23 -22.09 -8.59
N SER A 272 17.50 -21.18 -7.65
CA SER A 272 18.76 -21.18 -6.90
C SER A 272 18.77 -20.14 -5.76
N LYS A 273 19.71 -20.31 -4.81
CA LYS A 273 20.00 -19.30 -3.76
C LYS A 273 20.44 -17.95 -4.38
N THR A 274 21.25 -18.01 -5.47
CA THR A 274 21.68 -16.83 -6.22
C THR A 274 20.50 -16.08 -6.80
N ALA A 275 19.50 -16.79 -7.35
CA ALA A 275 18.29 -16.18 -7.91
C ALA A 275 17.44 -15.45 -6.86
N ILE A 276 17.26 -16.04 -5.66
CA ILE A 276 16.55 -15.39 -4.56
C ILE A 276 17.26 -14.10 -4.14
N SER A 277 18.59 -14.17 -3.94
CA SER A 277 19.37 -13.02 -3.50
C SER A 277 19.35 -11.88 -4.51
N ALA A 278 19.52 -12.20 -5.79
CA ALA A 278 19.45 -11.23 -6.89
C ALA A 278 18.05 -10.61 -7.00
N ASN A 279 16.99 -11.44 -6.88
CA ASN A 279 15.61 -10.97 -6.89
C ASN A 279 15.32 -10.03 -5.70
N GLN A 280 15.82 -10.32 -4.51
CA GLN A 280 15.64 -9.49 -3.33
C GLN A 280 16.24 -8.08 -3.53
N ILE A 281 17.45 -8.00 -4.10
CA ILE A 281 18.09 -6.71 -4.42
C ILE A 281 17.24 -5.94 -5.44
N ALA A 282 16.87 -6.58 -6.54
CA ALA A 282 16.12 -5.98 -7.62
C ALA A 282 14.71 -5.51 -7.16
N MET A 283 14.00 -6.32 -6.36
CA MET A 283 12.69 -5.98 -5.81
C MET A 283 12.76 -4.86 -4.77
N THR A 284 13.83 -4.75 -3.98
CA THR A 284 14.00 -3.63 -3.04
C THR A 284 14.02 -2.30 -3.79
N LEU A 285 14.72 -2.22 -4.91
CA LEU A 285 14.74 -1.02 -5.77
C LEU A 285 13.39 -0.78 -6.42
N GLY A 286 12.77 -1.83 -6.96
CA GLY A 286 11.43 -1.77 -7.53
C GLY A 286 10.41 -1.20 -6.52
N ASN A 287 10.43 -1.67 -5.28
CA ASN A 287 9.54 -1.18 -4.23
C ASN A 287 9.74 0.30 -3.91
N CYS A 288 10.98 0.80 -3.88
CA CYS A 288 11.24 2.23 -3.67
C CYS A 288 10.59 3.10 -4.75
N ALA A 289 10.69 2.71 -6.02
CA ALA A 289 10.07 3.44 -7.11
C ALA A 289 8.54 3.27 -7.12
N PHE A 290 8.04 2.08 -6.82
CA PHE A 290 6.61 1.75 -6.73
C PHE A 290 5.86 2.58 -5.66
N MET A 291 6.50 2.91 -4.54
CA MET A 291 5.87 3.76 -3.51
C MET A 291 5.51 5.16 -4.01
N ILE A 292 6.32 5.72 -4.89
CA ILE A 292 5.99 7.02 -5.50
C ILE A 292 4.86 6.86 -6.50
N VAL A 293 4.85 5.77 -7.27
CA VAL A 293 3.77 5.41 -8.20
C VAL A 293 2.44 5.27 -7.47
N THR A 294 2.40 4.53 -6.36
CA THR A 294 1.17 4.35 -5.55
C THR A 294 0.69 5.66 -4.93
N SER A 295 1.60 6.54 -4.53
CA SER A 295 1.27 7.87 -4.02
C SER A 295 0.64 8.77 -5.10
N ILE A 296 1.14 8.71 -6.35
CA ILE A 296 0.52 9.38 -7.49
C ILE A 296 -0.86 8.77 -7.77
N GLY A 297 -1.02 7.44 -7.67
CA GLY A 297 -2.29 6.74 -7.80
C GLY A 297 -3.33 7.17 -6.75
N ALA A 298 -2.92 7.30 -5.48
CA ALA A 298 -3.76 7.80 -4.40
C ALA A 298 -4.20 9.26 -4.65
N ALA A 299 -3.27 10.15 -5.00
CA ALA A 299 -3.59 11.54 -5.35
C ALA A 299 -4.53 11.61 -6.57
N THR A 300 -4.37 10.71 -7.54
CA THR A 300 -5.27 10.58 -8.69
C THR A 300 -6.68 10.21 -8.23
N THR A 301 -6.83 9.24 -7.34
CA THR A 301 -8.14 8.84 -6.79
C THR A 301 -8.85 10.03 -6.15
N ILE A 302 -8.15 10.80 -5.32
CA ILE A 302 -8.68 11.99 -4.64
C ILE A 302 -9.12 13.06 -5.67
N ARG A 303 -8.26 13.38 -6.63
CA ARG A 303 -8.54 14.41 -7.64
C ARG A 303 -9.71 14.01 -8.55
N ILE A 304 -9.73 12.77 -9.00
CA ILE A 304 -10.78 12.26 -9.87
C ILE A 304 -12.12 12.21 -9.13
N SER A 305 -12.16 11.78 -7.85
CA SER A 305 -13.39 11.77 -7.07
C SER A 305 -13.96 13.18 -6.86
N HIS A 306 -13.11 14.21 -6.65
CA HIS A 306 -13.55 15.59 -6.58
C HIS A 306 -14.13 16.08 -7.92
N CYS A 307 -13.47 15.79 -9.04
CA CYS A 307 -13.98 16.16 -10.36
C CYS A 307 -15.28 15.43 -10.70
N TYR A 308 -15.39 14.17 -10.26
CA TYR A 308 -16.58 13.34 -10.43
C TYR A 308 -17.77 13.90 -9.64
N GLY A 309 -17.58 14.23 -8.37
CA GLY A 309 -18.59 14.88 -7.52
C GLY A 309 -19.02 16.25 -8.02
N ALA A 310 -18.08 17.06 -8.52
CA ALA A 310 -18.35 18.34 -9.15
C ALA A 310 -18.98 18.23 -10.56
N ARG A 311 -19.19 17.02 -11.07
CA ARG A 311 -19.71 16.73 -12.41
C ARG A 311 -18.95 17.44 -13.56
N SER A 312 -17.65 17.67 -13.37
CA SER A 312 -16.81 18.38 -14.34
C SER A 312 -15.98 17.40 -15.18
N LEU A 313 -16.53 16.97 -16.31
CA LEU A 313 -15.86 16.06 -17.24
C LEU A 313 -14.55 16.61 -17.80
N LYS A 314 -14.49 17.93 -18.03
CA LYS A 314 -13.30 18.62 -18.54
C LYS A 314 -12.15 18.53 -17.53
N GLU A 315 -12.40 18.91 -16.28
CA GLU A 315 -11.38 18.86 -15.20
C GLU A 315 -10.97 17.41 -14.90
N LEU A 316 -11.92 16.46 -14.90
CA LEU A 316 -11.63 15.04 -14.73
C LEU A 316 -10.66 14.53 -15.81
N THR A 317 -10.94 14.81 -17.08
CA THR A 317 -10.08 14.36 -18.18
C THR A 317 -8.69 15.00 -18.12
N LEU A 318 -8.61 16.27 -17.72
CA LEU A 318 -7.34 16.97 -17.55
C LEU A 318 -6.54 16.41 -16.36
N ALA A 319 -7.20 16.16 -15.24
CA ALA A 319 -6.57 15.56 -14.06
C ALA A 319 -6.03 14.14 -14.36
N ALA A 320 -6.82 13.32 -15.05
CA ALA A 320 -6.40 11.99 -15.47
C ALA A 320 -5.16 12.03 -16.38
N LYS A 321 -5.17 12.87 -17.42
CA LYS A 321 -4.01 13.04 -18.31
C LYS A 321 -2.78 13.53 -17.55
N ALA A 322 -2.95 14.51 -16.66
CA ALA A 322 -1.85 15.03 -15.85
C ALA A 322 -1.25 13.94 -14.95
N SER A 323 -2.07 13.03 -14.39
CA SER A 323 -1.59 11.90 -13.59
C SER A 323 -0.78 10.92 -14.44
N TYR A 324 -1.24 10.60 -15.66
CA TYR A 324 -0.44 9.76 -16.59
C TYR A 324 0.89 10.43 -16.94
N HIS A 325 0.91 11.73 -17.22
CA HIS A 325 2.17 12.44 -17.51
C HIS A 325 3.14 12.37 -16.32
N LEU A 326 2.64 12.58 -15.09
CA LEU A 326 3.47 12.54 -13.89
C LEU A 326 4.05 11.16 -13.64
N VAL A 327 3.25 10.09 -13.77
CA VAL A 327 3.75 8.73 -13.53
C VAL A 327 4.70 8.27 -14.63
N ILE A 328 4.46 8.65 -15.88
CA ILE A 328 5.38 8.34 -16.99
C ILE A 328 6.70 9.08 -16.79
N ALA A 329 6.67 10.37 -16.44
CA ALA A 329 7.89 11.15 -16.16
C ALA A 329 8.69 10.55 -15.00
N TRP A 330 8.01 10.15 -13.92
CA TRP A 330 8.65 9.47 -12.78
C TRP A 330 9.27 8.14 -13.18
N ASN A 331 8.52 7.30 -13.89
CA ASN A 331 9.00 5.97 -14.28
C ASN A 331 10.14 6.04 -15.29
N LEU A 332 10.13 7.02 -16.21
CA LEU A 332 11.27 7.26 -17.11
C LEU A 332 12.50 7.70 -16.31
N PHE A 333 12.34 8.60 -15.33
CA PHE A 333 13.43 8.99 -14.44
C PHE A 333 13.98 7.77 -13.67
N ALA A 334 13.11 6.95 -13.07
CA ALA A 334 13.50 5.74 -12.35
C ALA A 334 14.16 4.72 -13.28
N ALA A 335 13.65 4.52 -14.50
CA ALA A 335 14.21 3.61 -15.48
C ALA A 335 15.61 4.06 -15.91
N ILE A 336 15.81 5.36 -16.21
CA ILE A 336 17.13 5.91 -16.54
C ILE A 336 18.10 5.70 -15.37
N THR A 337 17.67 5.95 -14.13
CA THR A 337 18.48 5.74 -12.93
C THR A 337 18.87 4.26 -12.78
N PHE A 338 17.92 3.35 -12.94
CA PHE A 338 18.14 1.92 -12.84
C PHE A 338 19.07 1.41 -13.92
N ILE A 339 18.90 1.83 -15.18
CA ILE A 339 19.78 1.45 -16.30
C ILE A 339 21.20 1.99 -16.07
N SER A 340 21.34 3.25 -15.64
CA SER A 340 22.66 3.87 -15.43
C SER A 340 23.42 3.26 -14.25
N LEU A 341 22.72 2.78 -13.22
CA LEU A 341 23.32 2.30 -11.98
C LEU A 341 23.15 0.79 -11.76
N CYS A 342 22.65 0.03 -12.75
CA CYS A 342 22.36 -1.40 -12.62
C CYS A 342 23.56 -2.23 -12.15
N ASN A 343 24.77 -1.88 -12.57
CA ASN A 343 26.00 -2.57 -12.19
C ASN A 343 26.60 -2.08 -10.86
N VAL A 344 26.21 -0.87 -10.42
CA VAL A 344 26.77 -0.26 -9.20
C VAL A 344 25.91 -0.60 -7.98
N ILE A 345 24.59 -0.52 -8.13
CA ILE A 345 23.69 -0.70 -6.97
C ILE A 345 23.82 -2.07 -6.31
N PRO A 346 23.89 -3.22 -7.05
CA PRO A 346 24.05 -4.52 -6.41
C PRO A 346 25.33 -4.66 -5.57
N THR A 347 26.40 -3.93 -5.90
CA THR A 347 27.68 -3.99 -5.17
C THR A 347 27.57 -3.43 -3.74
N PHE A 348 26.56 -2.62 -3.44
CA PHE A 348 26.28 -2.15 -2.07
C PHE A 348 25.64 -3.24 -1.19
N PHE A 349 25.05 -4.28 -1.80
CA PHE A 349 24.33 -5.34 -1.08
C PHE A 349 25.19 -6.61 -0.92
N THR A 350 26.07 -6.91 -1.88
CA THR A 350 26.84 -8.14 -1.89
C THR A 350 28.15 -7.98 -2.65
N THR A 351 29.12 -8.83 -2.32
CA THR A 351 30.40 -8.95 -3.04
C THR A 351 30.42 -10.17 -3.99
N ASN A 352 29.36 -10.99 -3.99
CA ASN A 352 29.28 -12.17 -4.86
C ASN A 352 29.01 -11.75 -6.31
N ALA A 353 29.98 -12.03 -7.20
CA ALA A 353 29.94 -11.62 -8.60
C ALA A 353 28.75 -12.21 -9.39
N GLU A 354 28.34 -13.46 -9.09
CA GLU A 354 27.19 -14.10 -9.75
C GLU A 354 25.88 -13.42 -9.37
N VAL A 355 25.71 -13.05 -8.08
CA VAL A 355 24.53 -12.33 -7.59
C VAL A 355 24.49 -10.93 -8.19
N ILE A 356 25.63 -10.25 -8.28
CA ILE A 356 25.73 -8.89 -8.87
C ILE A 356 25.32 -8.93 -10.35
N ASP A 357 25.87 -9.85 -11.15
CA ASP A 357 25.54 -9.98 -12.57
C ASP A 357 24.07 -10.28 -12.79
N LEU A 358 23.53 -11.23 -12.05
CA LEU A 358 22.10 -11.57 -12.15
C LEU A 358 21.21 -10.42 -11.70
N ALA A 359 21.51 -9.78 -10.56
CA ALA A 359 20.73 -8.64 -10.05
C ALA A 359 20.74 -7.47 -11.04
N SER A 360 21.87 -7.19 -11.69
CA SER A 360 21.98 -6.16 -12.72
C SER A 360 21.02 -6.41 -13.88
N LYS A 361 20.94 -7.65 -14.36
CA LYS A 361 20.00 -8.06 -15.41
C LYS A 361 18.53 -7.95 -14.96
N LEU A 362 18.23 -8.35 -13.73
CA LEU A 362 16.86 -8.23 -13.17
C LEU A 362 16.45 -6.77 -12.99
N ILE A 363 17.36 -5.88 -12.57
CA ILE A 363 17.10 -4.43 -12.44
C ILE A 363 16.69 -3.82 -13.78
N LEU A 364 17.35 -4.20 -14.88
CA LEU A 364 16.98 -3.73 -16.22
C LEU A 364 15.54 -4.17 -16.60
N LEU A 365 15.17 -5.39 -16.28
CA LEU A 365 13.82 -5.90 -16.55
C LEU A 365 12.77 -5.19 -15.67
N ILE A 366 13.10 -4.91 -14.42
CA ILE A 366 12.23 -4.14 -13.51
C ILE A 366 12.05 -2.70 -14.03
N ALA A 367 13.06 -2.08 -14.60
CA ALA A 367 12.94 -0.76 -15.22
C ALA A 367 11.88 -0.74 -16.34
N VAL A 368 11.78 -1.80 -17.14
CA VAL A 368 10.74 -1.96 -18.19
C VAL A 368 9.37 -2.23 -17.56
N TYR A 369 9.30 -3.17 -16.62
CA TYR A 369 8.07 -3.53 -15.93
C TYR A 369 7.40 -2.32 -15.26
N GLN A 370 8.18 -1.46 -14.60
CA GLN A 370 7.66 -0.29 -13.89
C GLN A 370 6.91 0.72 -14.77
N LEU A 371 7.28 0.82 -16.05
CA LEU A 371 6.56 1.68 -17.00
C LEU A 371 5.09 1.23 -17.15
N ALA A 372 4.89 -0.08 -17.31
CA ALA A 372 3.55 -0.67 -17.40
C ALA A 372 2.78 -0.57 -16.08
N ASP A 373 3.46 -0.86 -14.97
CA ASP A 373 2.89 -0.83 -13.62
C ASP A 373 2.41 0.57 -13.22
N GLY A 374 3.18 1.62 -13.51
CA GLY A 374 2.76 2.99 -13.23
C GLY A 374 1.49 3.40 -13.99
N ILE A 375 1.37 3.01 -15.25
CA ILE A 375 0.17 3.25 -16.05
C ILE A 375 -1.02 2.50 -15.48
N GLN A 376 -0.82 1.24 -15.05
CA GLN A 376 -1.85 0.45 -14.38
C GLN A 376 -2.31 1.14 -13.09
N ASN A 377 -1.38 1.57 -12.23
CA ASN A 377 -1.68 2.16 -10.93
C ASN A 377 -2.50 3.44 -11.06
N VAL A 378 -2.14 4.33 -12.00
CA VAL A 378 -2.93 5.54 -12.31
C VAL A 378 -4.31 5.16 -12.87
N SER A 379 -4.40 4.14 -13.73
CA SER A 379 -5.69 3.69 -14.29
C SER A 379 -6.61 3.14 -13.19
N VAL A 380 -6.08 2.36 -12.25
CA VAL A 380 -6.80 1.91 -11.05
C VAL A 380 -7.23 3.11 -10.21
N GLY A 381 -6.35 4.09 -9.99
CA GLY A 381 -6.67 5.33 -9.27
C GLY A 381 -7.82 6.11 -9.90
N ILE A 382 -7.86 6.21 -11.23
CA ILE A 382 -8.96 6.86 -11.98
C ILE A 382 -10.27 6.08 -11.77
N LEU A 383 -10.27 4.77 -11.95
CA LEU A 383 -11.46 3.94 -11.80
C LEU A 383 -12.00 3.93 -10.36
N ARG A 384 -11.11 3.93 -9.36
CA ARG A 384 -11.49 4.13 -7.95
C ARG A 384 -12.15 5.50 -7.77
N GLY A 385 -11.58 6.57 -8.35
CA GLY A 385 -12.10 7.94 -8.26
C GLY A 385 -13.48 8.12 -8.88
N ILE A 386 -13.79 7.43 -9.98
CA ILE A 386 -15.14 7.41 -10.58
C ILE A 386 -16.05 6.31 -10.03
N GLN A 387 -15.58 5.57 -9.00
CA GLN A 387 -16.31 4.51 -8.30
C GLN A 387 -16.65 3.28 -9.16
N ASP A 388 -15.96 3.07 -10.27
CA ASP A 388 -16.11 1.86 -11.10
C ASP A 388 -15.06 0.78 -10.73
N VAL A 389 -15.12 0.32 -9.46
CA VAL A 389 -14.14 -0.61 -8.90
C VAL A 389 -14.37 -2.07 -9.26
N LYS A 390 -15.57 -2.43 -9.72
CA LYS A 390 -15.94 -3.83 -9.96
C LYS A 390 -15.07 -4.54 -10.99
N ILE A 391 -14.57 -3.78 -11.97
CA ILE A 391 -13.74 -4.32 -13.05
C ILE A 391 -12.28 -4.50 -12.65
N ILE A 392 -11.85 -3.84 -11.57
CA ILE A 392 -10.45 -3.84 -11.13
C ILE A 392 -10.02 -5.23 -10.68
N MET A 393 -10.84 -5.89 -9.85
CA MET A 393 -10.54 -7.23 -9.33
C MET A 393 -10.43 -8.31 -10.44
N PRO A 394 -11.40 -8.47 -11.38
CA PRO A 394 -11.24 -9.43 -12.47
C PRO A 394 -10.02 -9.18 -13.35
N ILE A 395 -9.69 -7.92 -13.63
CA ILE A 395 -8.49 -7.58 -14.40
C ILE A 395 -7.24 -7.91 -13.60
N ALA A 396 -7.21 -7.64 -12.29
CA ALA A 396 -6.09 -8.00 -11.42
C ALA A 396 -5.91 -9.54 -11.36
N PHE A 397 -6.99 -10.30 -11.22
CA PHE A 397 -6.95 -11.75 -11.25
C PHE A 397 -6.35 -12.26 -12.58
N LEU A 398 -6.83 -11.73 -13.69
CA LEU A 398 -6.32 -12.07 -15.01
C LEU A 398 -4.84 -11.72 -15.13
N SER A 399 -4.44 -10.50 -14.72
CA SER A 399 -3.07 -10.01 -14.83
C SER A 399 -2.10 -10.82 -13.98
N TYR A 400 -2.40 -11.00 -12.69
CA TYR A 400 -1.45 -11.53 -11.73
C TYR A 400 -1.48 -13.07 -11.63
N ILE A 401 -2.67 -13.68 -11.66
CA ILE A 401 -2.79 -15.14 -11.47
C ILE A 401 -2.79 -15.88 -12.80
N VAL A 402 -3.52 -15.38 -13.81
CA VAL A 402 -3.68 -16.12 -15.09
C VAL A 402 -2.51 -15.85 -16.04
N PHE A 403 -1.99 -14.62 -16.08
CA PHE A 403 -0.89 -14.29 -16.98
C PHE A 403 0.47 -14.30 -16.29
N ASN A 404 0.66 -13.51 -15.21
CA ASN A 404 1.98 -13.34 -14.61
C ASN A 404 2.59 -14.67 -14.14
N LEU A 405 1.94 -15.39 -13.23
CA LEU A 405 2.51 -16.61 -12.65
C LEU A 405 2.70 -17.74 -13.69
N PRO A 406 1.71 -18.08 -14.56
CA PRO A 406 1.92 -19.13 -15.56
C PRO A 406 2.93 -18.73 -16.64
N VAL A 407 2.91 -17.50 -17.14
CA VAL A 407 3.89 -17.03 -18.14
C VAL A 407 5.27 -16.96 -17.53
N GLY A 408 5.41 -16.46 -16.28
CA GLY A 408 6.67 -16.46 -15.55
C GLY A 408 7.21 -17.87 -15.39
N TYR A 409 6.37 -18.85 -15.01
CA TYR A 409 6.76 -20.26 -14.94
C TYR A 409 7.21 -20.81 -16.29
N LEU A 410 6.44 -20.57 -17.35
CA LEU A 410 6.77 -21.01 -18.71
C LEU A 410 8.11 -20.44 -19.18
N LEU A 411 8.33 -19.13 -19.03
CA LEU A 411 9.55 -18.47 -19.44
C LEU A 411 10.75 -18.90 -18.57
N GLY A 412 10.54 -18.98 -17.24
CA GLY A 412 11.60 -19.27 -16.29
C GLY A 412 12.07 -20.72 -16.34
N PHE A 413 11.14 -21.68 -16.34
CA PHE A 413 11.46 -23.09 -16.22
C PHE A 413 11.39 -23.83 -17.56
N THR A 414 10.33 -23.66 -18.36
CA THR A 414 10.13 -24.43 -19.58
C THR A 414 11.04 -23.94 -20.71
N LEU A 415 11.20 -22.62 -20.86
CA LEU A 415 12.07 -22.02 -21.87
C LEU A 415 13.50 -21.77 -21.35
N GLY A 416 13.78 -22.11 -20.08
CA GLY A 416 15.13 -22.05 -19.52
C GLY A 416 15.71 -20.65 -19.29
N MET A 417 14.87 -19.59 -19.31
CA MET A 417 15.32 -18.21 -19.07
C MET A 417 15.65 -17.92 -17.60
N GLY A 418 15.36 -18.86 -16.68
CA GLY A 418 15.64 -18.73 -15.26
C GLY A 418 14.96 -17.52 -14.62
N ALA A 419 15.68 -16.81 -13.74
CA ALA A 419 15.17 -15.66 -13.01
C ALA A 419 14.67 -14.52 -13.89
N GLN A 420 15.30 -14.31 -15.05
CA GLN A 420 14.88 -13.28 -16.01
C GLN A 420 13.48 -13.58 -16.58
N GLY A 421 13.20 -14.85 -16.90
CA GLY A 421 11.90 -15.29 -17.38
C GLY A 421 10.78 -15.04 -16.36
N LEU A 422 11.05 -15.25 -15.06
CA LEU A 422 10.12 -14.98 -13.98
C LEU A 422 9.75 -13.48 -13.87
N ILE A 423 10.75 -12.58 -14.01
CA ILE A 423 10.48 -11.13 -14.00
C ILE A 423 9.78 -10.67 -15.28
N LEU A 424 10.11 -11.24 -16.45
CA LEU A 424 9.37 -10.96 -17.69
C LEU A 424 7.89 -11.36 -17.57
N GLY A 425 7.56 -12.37 -16.76
CA GLY A 425 6.19 -12.73 -16.42
C GLY A 425 5.36 -11.55 -15.91
N PHE A 426 5.95 -10.66 -15.09
CA PHE A 426 5.28 -9.44 -14.65
C PHE A 426 4.98 -8.48 -15.80
N THR A 427 5.93 -8.29 -16.71
CA THR A 427 5.73 -7.39 -17.87
C THR A 427 4.60 -7.88 -18.76
N VAL A 428 4.56 -9.17 -19.06
CA VAL A 428 3.48 -9.79 -19.84
C VAL A 428 2.17 -9.82 -19.05
N GLY A 429 2.26 -10.13 -17.76
CA GLY A 429 1.13 -10.16 -16.82
C GLY A 429 0.36 -8.85 -16.74
N LEU A 430 1.02 -7.71 -16.95
CA LEU A 430 0.36 -6.41 -16.95
C LEU A 430 -0.36 -6.07 -18.28
N THR A 431 -0.24 -6.89 -19.32
CA THR A 431 -0.92 -6.64 -20.60
C THR A 431 -2.45 -6.47 -20.44
N PRO A 432 -3.18 -7.29 -19.63
CA PRO A 432 -4.60 -7.08 -19.40
C PRO A 432 -4.96 -5.74 -18.74
N ALA A 433 -3.99 -5.07 -18.09
CA ALA A 433 -4.22 -3.75 -17.51
C ALA A 433 -4.60 -2.67 -18.53
N VAL A 434 -4.31 -2.88 -19.81
CA VAL A 434 -4.81 -2.04 -20.91
C VAL A 434 -6.33 -1.98 -20.91
N LEU A 435 -7.02 -3.03 -20.46
CA LEU A 435 -8.49 -3.06 -20.31
C LEU A 435 -9.01 -2.02 -19.33
N LEU A 436 -8.21 -1.61 -18.32
CA LEU A 436 -8.56 -0.52 -17.39
C LEU A 436 -8.67 0.82 -18.15
N ILE A 437 -7.74 1.09 -19.07
CA ILE A 437 -7.77 2.31 -19.92
C ILE A 437 -8.96 2.26 -20.86
N VAL A 438 -9.23 1.12 -21.48
CA VAL A 438 -10.39 0.93 -22.37
C VAL A 438 -11.68 1.17 -21.59
N ARG A 439 -11.78 0.62 -20.38
CA ARG A 439 -12.92 0.82 -19.48
C ARG A 439 -13.12 2.27 -19.12
N TYR A 440 -12.07 2.96 -18.69
CA TYR A 440 -12.11 4.40 -18.41
C TYR A 440 -12.59 5.21 -19.62
N ARG A 441 -12.04 4.95 -20.83
CA ARG A 441 -12.47 5.63 -22.06
C ARG A 441 -13.94 5.41 -22.38
N ARG A 442 -14.44 4.18 -22.14
CA ARG A 442 -15.85 3.83 -22.32
C ARG A 442 -16.76 4.60 -21.35
N ASP A 443 -16.37 4.72 -20.09
CA ASP A 443 -17.12 5.46 -19.08
C ASP A 443 -17.19 6.96 -19.40
N ILE A 444 -16.08 7.55 -19.85
CA ILE A 444 -16.05 8.94 -20.32
C ILE A 444 -16.96 9.15 -21.53
N ARG A 445 -17.00 8.23 -22.49
CA ARG A 445 -17.91 8.31 -23.65
C ARG A 445 -19.38 8.26 -23.21
N ARG A 446 -19.72 7.37 -22.29
CA ARG A 446 -21.08 7.25 -21.73
C ARG A 446 -21.50 8.51 -20.99
N TRP A 447 -20.61 9.09 -20.25
CA TRP A 447 -20.87 10.34 -19.55
C TRP A 447 -21.09 11.52 -20.53
N LYS A 448 -20.30 11.59 -21.61
CA LYS A 448 -20.51 12.58 -22.69
C LYS A 448 -21.87 12.42 -23.39
N ALA A 449 -22.34 11.19 -23.52
CA ALA A 449 -23.63 10.88 -24.13
C ALA A 449 -24.83 11.08 -23.17
N GLY A 450 -24.62 11.57 -21.93
CA GLY A 450 -25.69 11.76 -20.95
C GLY A 450 -26.28 10.47 -20.38
N ILE A 451 -25.62 9.30 -20.58
CA ILE A 451 -26.11 7.96 -20.15
C ILE A 451 -25.69 7.66 -18.70
N ARG A 452 -24.94 8.57 -18.05
CA ARG A 452 -24.52 8.44 -16.64
C ARG A 452 -24.66 9.77 -15.91
#